data_faafdabb57f6a31fddb48ba3d1fed9db
#
_entry.id   faafdabb57f6a31fddb48ba3d1fed9db
#
_cell.length_a   1.000
_cell.length_b   1.000
_cell.length_c   1.000
_cell.angle_alpha   90.00
_cell.angle_beta   90.00
_cell.angle_gamma   90.00
#
_symmetry.space_group_name_H-M   'P 1'
#
loop_
_entity.id
_entity.type
_entity.pdbx_description
1 polymer ?
#
loop_
_entity_poly.entity_id
_entity_poly.type
_entity_poly.pdbx_seq_one_letter_code
_entity_poly.pdbx_strand_id
1 'polypeptide(L)'
;MTRGRVASITGAILLAGTVFAWNAVRQEREFRRLIAAGDAALTRDQTYEAIEAFSGALALKRDSMLAHLKRGDSYRRRGELTAALRDLREATALDPTATRALELLGDVNAAMGRYERAVELYRRYLAIDDRAPQILYKLGLAHYRSGQFTLAVDPVRKSIALDDRFSEAHYLLALCLKAQKHTPEAMASLGRALELNPALGVAREELAALDLAQGKTREGIEQLEALAALEPSRPERLINVGLAYARVGRTDAAVATLGRAAERYPQADVVYEALGRVWLASAEAHDDAVALSKAIQALEAAAARANASSDTLTLYGRALILSGRIQTAERVLQQATTVWPVEPTAFFHLADAAERRGHAAAASDALASYIALSDEEDKEQLTDRLAALSGRKR
;
A
#
# COMPACT_ATOMS: atom_id res chain seq x y z
N MET A 1 70.78 30.17 39.77
CA MET A 1 70.28 29.04 38.93
C MET A 1 68.78 29.08 38.61
N THR A 2 68.01 30.20 38.76
CA THR A 2 66.54 30.24 38.65
C THR A 2 66.05 30.89 37.37
N ARG A 3 66.72 31.87 36.76
CA ARG A 3 66.26 32.56 35.55
C ARG A 3 66.33 31.67 34.28
N GLY A 4 67.28 30.80 34.10
CA GLY A 4 67.37 29.92 32.92
C GLY A 4 66.34 28.84 32.93
N ARG A 5 65.90 28.28 34.06
CA ARG A 5 64.86 27.28 34.20
C ARG A 5 63.46 27.86 33.89
N VAL A 6 63.21 29.10 34.30
CA VAL A 6 61.90 29.79 33.98
C VAL A 6 61.81 30.10 32.50
N ALA A 7 62.85 30.56 31.83
CA ALA A 7 62.87 30.76 30.40
C ALA A 7 62.71 29.50 29.58
N SER A 8 63.24 28.36 30.04
CA SER A 8 63.05 27.05 29.38
C SER A 8 61.61 26.53 29.53
N ILE A 9 60.96 26.73 30.69
CA ILE A 9 59.59 26.32 30.95
C ILE A 9 58.60 27.15 30.14
N THR A 10 58.80 28.49 30.07
CA THR A 10 57.97 29.36 29.23
C THR A 10 58.08 29.05 27.74
N GLY A 11 59.29 28.76 27.25
CA GLY A 11 59.50 28.30 25.87
C GLY A 11 58.80 26.98 25.55
N ALA A 12 58.87 25.99 26.46
CA ALA A 12 58.20 24.70 26.30
C ALA A 12 56.66 24.85 26.30
N ILE A 13 56.10 25.73 27.15
CA ILE A 13 54.63 26.00 27.18
C ILE A 13 54.18 26.68 25.89
N LEU A 14 54.93 27.64 25.37
CA LEU A 14 54.62 28.30 24.10
C LEU A 14 54.70 27.33 22.93
N LEU A 15 55.68 26.44 22.89
CA LEU A 15 55.84 25.45 21.86
C LEU A 15 54.74 24.39 21.94
N ALA A 16 54.35 23.95 23.10
CA ALA A 16 53.20 23.05 23.32
C ALA A 16 51.88 23.72 22.90
N GLY A 17 51.69 25.00 23.21
CA GLY A 17 50.52 25.79 22.80
C GLY A 17 50.42 25.95 21.27
N THR A 18 51.54 26.22 20.57
CA THR A 18 51.57 26.33 19.11
C THR A 18 51.29 24.98 18.42
N VAL A 19 51.87 23.88 18.93
CA VAL A 19 51.58 22.53 18.41
C VAL A 19 50.13 22.15 18.64
N PHE A 20 49.57 22.45 19.81
CA PHE A 20 48.15 22.23 20.10
C PHE A 20 47.23 23.02 19.16
N ALA A 21 47.48 24.32 19.01
CA ALA A 21 46.75 25.17 18.09
C ALA A 21 46.83 24.69 16.62
N TRP A 22 48.02 24.30 16.20
CA TRP A 22 48.23 23.73 14.87
C TRP A 22 47.44 22.42 14.64
N ASN A 23 47.49 21.51 15.60
CA ASN A 23 46.73 20.26 15.56
C ASN A 23 45.21 20.52 15.54
N ALA A 24 44.70 21.47 16.33
CA ALA A 24 43.30 21.84 16.36
C ALA A 24 42.83 22.39 14.98
N VAL A 25 43.65 23.29 14.37
CA VAL A 25 43.37 23.83 13.03
C VAL A 25 43.42 22.74 11.96
N ARG A 26 44.37 21.81 12.06
CA ARG A 26 44.47 20.67 11.13
C ARG A 26 43.27 19.74 11.25
N GLN A 27 42.83 19.38 12.46
CA GLN A 27 41.65 18.58 12.71
C GLN A 27 40.38 19.26 12.17
N GLU A 28 40.25 20.57 12.39
CA GLU A 28 39.11 21.34 11.88
C GLU A 28 39.05 21.33 10.36
N ARG A 29 40.19 21.51 9.67
CA ARG A 29 40.28 21.47 8.19
C ARG A 29 39.90 20.08 7.66
N GLU A 30 40.41 19.01 8.31
CA GLU A 30 40.11 17.64 7.89
C GLU A 30 38.63 17.29 8.15
N PHE A 31 38.05 17.72 9.29
CA PHE A 31 36.64 17.57 9.58
C PHE A 31 35.79 18.22 8.49
N ARG A 32 36.06 19.48 8.12
CA ARG A 32 35.33 20.20 7.06
C ARG A 32 35.51 19.52 5.70
N ARG A 33 36.69 19.00 5.41
CA ARG A 33 36.97 18.26 4.18
C ARG A 33 36.10 16.99 4.09
N LEU A 34 36.00 16.22 5.20
CA LEU A 34 35.21 15.01 5.27
C LEU A 34 33.70 15.30 5.15
N ILE A 35 33.21 16.36 5.82
CA ILE A 35 31.82 16.80 5.63
C ILE A 35 31.54 17.13 4.16
N ALA A 36 32.40 17.93 3.52
CA ALA A 36 32.24 18.29 2.11
C ALA A 36 32.34 17.07 1.17
N ALA A 37 33.21 16.13 1.45
CA ALA A 37 33.32 14.89 0.68
C ALA A 37 32.05 14.04 0.80
N GLY A 38 31.48 13.91 2.00
CA GLY A 38 30.21 13.22 2.21
C GLY A 38 29.04 13.91 1.49
N ASP A 39 28.96 15.25 1.50
CA ASP A 39 27.95 16.01 0.76
C ASP A 39 28.10 15.80 -0.76
N ALA A 40 29.32 15.83 -1.27
CA ALA A 40 29.61 15.55 -2.67
C ALA A 40 29.28 14.11 -3.08
N ALA A 41 29.45 13.14 -2.18
CA ALA A 41 29.02 11.77 -2.40
C ALA A 41 27.50 11.67 -2.46
N LEU A 42 26.75 12.35 -1.57
CA LEU A 42 25.28 12.36 -1.59
C LEU A 42 24.71 12.99 -2.86
N THR A 43 25.36 14.01 -3.44
CA THR A 43 24.90 14.60 -4.72
C THR A 43 25.05 13.64 -5.90
N ARG A 44 25.92 12.64 -5.77
CA ARG A 44 26.14 11.57 -6.75
C ARG A 44 25.41 10.28 -6.43
N ASP A 45 24.53 10.31 -5.40
CA ASP A 45 23.80 9.16 -4.86
C ASP A 45 24.70 8.04 -4.32
N GLN A 46 25.96 8.39 -3.99
CA GLN A 46 26.95 7.47 -3.41
C GLN A 46 26.81 7.44 -1.88
N THR A 47 25.77 6.80 -1.39
CA THR A 47 25.43 6.82 0.04
C THR A 47 26.44 6.09 0.92
N TYR A 48 27.16 5.08 0.40
CA TYR A 48 28.22 4.38 1.14
C TYR A 48 29.41 5.30 1.42
N GLU A 49 29.91 5.95 0.40
CA GLU A 49 31.03 6.89 0.51
C GLU A 49 30.69 8.08 1.41
N ALA A 50 29.40 8.50 1.38
CA ALA A 50 28.91 9.52 2.29
C ALA A 50 28.97 9.07 3.75
N ILE A 51 28.50 7.86 4.07
CA ILE A 51 28.56 7.28 5.42
C ILE A 51 30.01 7.14 5.90
N GLU A 52 30.93 6.70 5.03
CA GLU A 52 32.35 6.61 5.35
C GLU A 52 32.93 7.99 5.69
N ALA A 53 32.69 8.98 4.85
CA ALA A 53 33.17 10.33 5.06
C ALA A 53 32.63 10.95 6.36
N PHE A 54 31.33 10.83 6.64
CA PHE A 54 30.73 11.32 7.88
C PHE A 54 31.19 10.52 9.11
N SER A 55 31.50 9.22 8.95
CA SER A 55 32.09 8.41 10.02
C SER A 55 33.52 8.86 10.35
N GLY A 56 34.29 9.20 9.32
CA GLY A 56 35.62 9.84 9.51
C GLY A 56 35.51 11.20 10.18
N ALA A 57 34.52 12.01 9.84
CA ALA A 57 34.25 13.29 10.51
C ALA A 57 33.90 13.08 11.99
N LEU A 58 33.10 12.09 12.34
CA LEU A 58 32.76 11.75 13.74
C LEU A 58 33.94 11.15 14.52
N ALA A 59 34.89 10.52 13.87
CA ALA A 59 36.12 10.09 14.51
C ALA A 59 36.98 11.27 14.97
N LEU A 60 36.88 12.40 14.24
CA LEU A 60 37.56 13.65 14.64
C LEU A 60 36.75 14.46 15.66
N LYS A 61 35.42 14.49 15.53
CA LYS A 61 34.51 15.24 16.42
C LYS A 61 33.28 14.39 16.72
N ARG A 62 33.31 13.65 17.82
CA ARG A 62 32.26 12.73 18.24
C ARG A 62 30.93 13.42 18.59
N ASP A 63 31.01 14.65 19.07
CA ASP A 63 29.89 15.51 19.47
C ASP A 63 29.43 16.47 18.36
N SER A 64 29.70 16.15 17.12
CA SER A 64 29.24 16.95 15.99
C SER A 64 27.79 16.60 15.61
N MET A 65 26.85 17.45 16.04
CA MET A 65 25.43 17.36 15.62
C MET A 65 25.29 17.24 14.10
N LEU A 66 26.04 18.08 13.35
CA LEU A 66 25.99 18.09 11.88
C LEU A 66 26.42 16.75 11.27
N ALA A 67 27.50 16.14 11.78
CA ALA A 67 28.00 14.87 11.24
C ALA A 67 27.04 13.71 11.57
N HIS A 68 26.47 13.66 12.77
CA HIS A 68 25.42 12.71 13.13
C HIS A 68 24.17 12.90 12.27
N LEU A 69 23.71 14.13 12.07
CA LEU A 69 22.56 14.46 11.23
C LEU A 69 22.76 13.93 9.80
N LYS A 70 23.91 14.24 9.20
CA LYS A 70 24.20 13.85 7.80
C LYS A 70 24.39 12.35 7.65
N ARG A 71 25.10 11.68 8.57
CA ARG A 71 25.24 10.22 8.55
C ARG A 71 23.89 9.53 8.78
N GLY A 72 23.09 10.04 9.71
CA GLY A 72 21.73 9.55 9.96
C GLY A 72 20.82 9.66 8.75
N ASP A 73 20.86 10.80 8.00
CA ASP A 73 20.10 10.93 6.74
C ASP A 73 20.61 9.97 5.66
N SER A 74 21.94 9.74 5.60
CA SER A 74 22.53 8.78 4.66
C SER A 74 22.05 7.35 4.93
N TYR A 75 22.03 6.92 6.22
CA TYR A 75 21.46 5.63 6.61
C TYR A 75 19.97 5.52 6.29
N ARG A 76 19.20 6.60 6.54
CA ARG A 76 17.76 6.65 6.21
C ARG A 76 17.53 6.45 4.72
N ARG A 77 18.29 7.12 3.84
CA ARG A 77 18.20 6.96 2.38
C ARG A 77 18.48 5.53 1.92
N ARG A 78 19.31 4.79 2.66
CA ARG A 78 19.61 3.36 2.39
C ARG A 78 18.58 2.40 3.01
N GLY A 79 17.61 2.90 3.77
CA GLY A 79 16.66 2.06 4.49
C GLY A 79 17.24 1.42 5.78
N GLU A 80 18.45 1.78 6.20
CA GLU A 80 19.08 1.33 7.44
C GLU A 80 18.53 2.08 8.65
N LEU A 81 17.21 1.89 8.88
CA LEU A 81 16.44 2.72 9.81
C LEU A 81 16.95 2.67 11.25
N THR A 82 17.51 1.52 11.69
CA THR A 82 18.07 1.39 13.05
C THR A 82 19.35 2.22 13.24
N ALA A 83 20.22 2.27 12.24
CA ALA A 83 21.43 3.09 12.27
C ALA A 83 21.07 4.58 12.18
N ALA A 84 20.16 4.93 11.28
CA ALA A 84 19.60 6.28 11.15
C ALA A 84 19.01 6.79 12.47
N LEU A 85 18.20 5.95 13.13
CA LEU A 85 17.58 6.26 14.42
C LEU A 85 18.58 6.62 15.49
N ARG A 86 19.71 5.89 15.56
CA ARG A 86 20.80 6.14 16.54
C ARG A 86 21.44 7.49 16.30
N ASP A 87 21.89 7.76 15.09
CA ASP A 87 22.57 9.00 14.76
C ASP A 87 21.65 10.23 14.88
N LEU A 88 20.39 10.11 14.42
CA LEU A 88 19.45 11.22 14.52
C LEU A 88 19.01 11.50 15.96
N ARG A 89 18.98 10.50 16.85
CA ARG A 89 18.79 10.72 18.29
C ARG A 89 19.96 11.46 18.89
N GLU A 90 21.18 11.10 18.53
CA GLU A 90 22.37 11.81 18.99
C GLU A 90 22.36 13.26 18.50
N ALA A 91 22.05 13.47 17.22
CA ALA A 91 21.92 14.83 16.68
C ALA A 91 20.88 15.66 17.43
N THR A 92 19.71 15.09 17.77
CA THR A 92 18.66 15.80 18.53
C THR A 92 18.98 15.95 20.02
N ALA A 93 19.87 15.13 20.57
CA ALA A 93 20.38 15.28 21.93
C ALA A 93 21.41 16.42 22.02
N LEU A 94 22.28 16.52 21.01
CA LEU A 94 23.30 17.59 20.91
C LEU A 94 22.68 18.96 20.62
N ASP A 95 21.64 18.99 19.79
CA ASP A 95 20.85 20.22 19.55
C ASP A 95 19.36 19.89 19.49
N PRO A 96 18.62 20.09 20.61
CA PRO A 96 17.18 19.85 20.67
C PRO A 96 16.33 20.78 19.81
N THR A 97 16.92 21.87 19.29
CA THR A 97 16.23 22.87 18.45
C THR A 97 16.53 22.69 16.96
N ALA A 98 17.38 21.73 16.60
CA ALA A 98 17.70 21.41 15.21
C ALA A 98 16.46 20.83 14.48
N THR A 99 15.66 21.69 13.86
CA THR A 99 14.41 21.33 13.18
C THR A 99 14.62 20.21 12.16
N ARG A 100 15.72 20.25 11.39
CA ARG A 100 16.01 19.19 10.42
C ARG A 100 16.27 17.84 11.07
N ALA A 101 16.91 17.81 12.25
CA ALA A 101 17.13 16.57 12.99
C ALA A 101 15.81 16.00 13.55
N LEU A 102 14.93 16.89 14.07
CA LEU A 102 13.60 16.50 14.52
C LEU A 102 12.74 15.94 13.38
N GLU A 103 12.75 16.59 12.21
CA GLU A 103 12.05 16.11 11.02
C GLU A 103 12.51 14.71 10.62
N LEU A 104 13.82 14.52 10.40
CA LEU A 104 14.35 13.24 9.94
C LEU A 104 14.17 12.13 10.98
N LEU A 105 14.27 12.45 12.27
CA LEU A 105 14.00 11.48 13.34
C LEU A 105 12.51 11.10 13.37
N GLY A 106 11.62 12.05 13.10
CA GLY A 106 10.19 11.81 12.91
C GLY A 106 9.93 10.88 11.71
N ASP A 107 10.53 11.18 10.56
CA ASP A 107 10.41 10.40 9.35
C ASP A 107 10.88 8.94 9.55
N VAL A 108 12.02 8.74 10.24
CA VAL A 108 12.54 7.40 10.58
C VAL A 108 11.58 6.66 11.51
N ASN A 109 11.03 7.33 12.55
CA ASN A 109 10.05 6.69 13.42
C ASN A 109 8.77 6.33 12.67
N ALA A 110 8.27 7.20 11.78
CA ALA A 110 7.11 6.91 10.94
C ALA A 110 7.36 5.71 10.00
N ALA A 111 8.54 5.65 9.37
CA ALA A 111 8.94 4.53 8.51
C ALA A 111 9.07 3.20 9.28
N MET A 112 9.37 3.25 10.58
CA MET A 112 9.40 2.09 11.48
C MET A 112 8.02 1.73 12.06
N GLY A 113 6.94 2.41 11.65
CA GLY A 113 5.60 2.23 12.19
C GLY A 113 5.39 2.80 13.60
N ARG A 114 6.34 3.59 14.12
CA ARG A 114 6.28 4.20 15.46
C ARG A 114 5.61 5.57 15.38
N TYR A 115 4.33 5.60 15.00
CA TYR A 115 3.63 6.83 14.64
C TYR A 115 3.48 7.80 15.81
N GLU A 116 3.25 7.32 17.04
CA GLU A 116 3.14 8.16 18.23
C GLU A 116 4.46 8.93 18.49
N ARG A 117 5.59 8.26 18.27
CA ARG A 117 6.92 8.91 18.37
C ARG A 117 7.15 9.93 17.27
N ALA A 118 6.68 9.63 16.06
CA ALA A 118 6.74 10.59 14.96
C ALA A 118 5.88 11.84 15.26
N VAL A 119 4.66 11.66 15.78
CA VAL A 119 3.78 12.73 16.23
C VAL A 119 4.46 13.65 17.25
N GLU A 120 5.12 13.06 18.28
CA GLU A 120 5.87 13.82 19.30
C GLU A 120 6.95 14.70 18.67
N LEU A 121 7.73 14.13 17.73
CA LEU A 121 8.85 14.81 17.08
C LEU A 121 8.38 15.93 16.14
N TYR A 122 7.33 15.69 15.35
CA TYR A 122 6.75 16.72 14.49
C TYR A 122 6.12 17.86 15.29
N ARG A 123 5.49 17.55 16.45
CA ARG A 123 5.02 18.61 17.37
C ARG A 123 6.16 19.43 17.96
N ARG A 124 7.29 18.79 18.29
CA ARG A 124 8.49 19.52 18.75
C ARG A 124 9.03 20.44 17.64
N TYR A 125 9.06 19.96 16.39
CA TYR A 125 9.40 20.81 15.25
C TYR A 125 8.48 22.02 15.16
N LEU A 126 7.16 21.80 15.17
CA LEU A 126 6.14 22.83 15.02
C LEU A 126 6.09 23.82 16.20
N ALA A 127 6.64 23.46 17.35
CA ALA A 127 6.84 24.39 18.45
C ALA A 127 7.96 25.42 18.18
N ILE A 128 8.85 25.14 17.21
CA ILE A 128 9.95 26.02 16.79
C ILE A 128 9.56 26.79 15.54
N ASP A 129 8.94 26.11 14.56
CA ASP A 129 8.45 26.68 13.30
C ASP A 129 7.06 26.09 12.98
N ASP A 130 6.03 26.87 13.28
CA ASP A 130 4.61 26.51 13.09
C ASP A 130 4.10 26.73 11.66
N ARG A 131 4.92 27.31 10.78
CA ARG A 131 4.58 27.64 9.39
C ARG A 131 5.18 26.70 8.37
N ALA A 132 5.36 25.42 8.75
CA ALA A 132 5.91 24.37 7.89
C ALA A 132 4.78 23.44 7.38
N PRO A 133 4.20 23.70 6.18
CA PRO A 133 3.06 22.92 5.67
C PRO A 133 3.41 21.44 5.51
N GLN A 134 4.63 21.10 5.10
CA GLN A 134 5.07 19.72 4.96
C GLN A 134 5.12 18.97 6.30
N ILE A 135 5.51 19.63 7.39
CA ILE A 135 5.55 19.03 8.72
C ILE A 135 4.14 18.87 9.30
N LEU A 136 3.26 19.84 9.06
CA LEU A 136 1.83 19.72 9.40
C LEU A 136 1.18 18.54 8.64
N TYR A 137 1.48 18.37 7.37
CA TYR A 137 1.05 17.22 6.60
C TYR A 137 1.60 15.90 7.18
N LYS A 138 2.90 15.81 7.49
CA LYS A 138 3.53 14.65 8.12
C LYS A 138 2.92 14.32 9.48
N LEU A 139 2.60 15.33 10.28
CA LEU A 139 1.89 15.18 11.55
C LEU A 139 0.50 14.57 11.33
N GLY A 140 -0.25 15.10 10.38
CA GLY A 140 -1.56 14.56 10.00
C GLY A 140 -1.47 13.13 9.49
N LEU A 141 -0.47 12.83 8.64
CA LEU A 141 -0.24 11.47 8.11
C LEU A 141 0.12 10.49 9.23
N ALA A 142 0.93 10.88 10.21
CA ALA A 142 1.27 10.05 11.35
C ALA A 142 0.03 9.73 12.21
N HIS A 143 -0.84 10.72 12.47
CA HIS A 143 -2.13 10.51 13.11
C HIS A 143 -3.04 9.58 12.30
N TYR A 144 -3.13 9.78 10.98
CA TYR A 144 -3.92 8.90 10.10
C TYR A 144 -3.42 7.44 10.15
N ARG A 145 -2.11 7.24 10.07
CA ARG A 145 -1.48 5.90 10.10
C ARG A 145 -1.62 5.19 11.44
N SER A 146 -1.76 5.94 12.53
CA SER A 146 -2.07 5.39 13.87
C SER A 146 -3.57 5.19 14.11
N GLY A 147 -4.44 5.39 13.10
CA GLY A 147 -5.89 5.25 13.22
C GLY A 147 -6.59 6.43 13.92
N GLN A 148 -5.86 7.49 14.22
CA GLN A 148 -6.37 8.68 14.91
C GLN A 148 -6.93 9.70 13.91
N PHE A 149 -7.92 9.29 13.12
CA PHE A 149 -8.43 10.08 11.98
C PHE A 149 -8.93 11.46 12.37
N THR A 150 -9.58 11.59 13.52
CA THR A 150 -10.07 12.89 14.01
C THR A 150 -8.92 13.85 14.31
N LEU A 151 -7.83 13.35 14.91
CA LEU A 151 -6.66 14.17 15.24
C LEU A 151 -5.82 14.54 14.00
N ALA A 152 -5.99 13.81 12.90
CA ALA A 152 -5.30 14.09 11.66
C ALA A 152 -5.86 15.31 10.91
N VAL A 153 -7.16 15.62 11.05
CA VAL A 153 -7.84 16.64 10.25
C VAL A 153 -7.28 18.05 10.47
N ASP A 154 -7.10 18.45 11.73
CA ASP A 154 -6.65 19.82 12.06
C ASP A 154 -5.26 20.14 11.48
N PRO A 155 -4.21 19.35 11.71
CA PRO A 155 -2.90 19.61 11.11
C PRO A 155 -2.93 19.58 9.57
N VAL A 156 -3.73 18.70 8.95
CA VAL A 156 -3.84 18.67 7.48
C VAL A 156 -4.52 19.93 6.95
N ARG A 157 -5.60 20.39 7.60
CA ARG A 157 -6.24 21.67 7.22
C ARG A 157 -5.31 22.88 7.39
N LYS A 158 -4.49 22.91 8.44
CA LYS A 158 -3.46 23.93 8.61
C LYS A 158 -2.40 23.86 7.53
N SER A 159 -1.99 22.66 7.13
CA SER A 159 -1.07 22.46 6.00
C SER A 159 -1.64 23.08 4.72
N ILE A 160 -2.90 22.77 4.39
CA ILE A 160 -3.61 23.32 3.22
C ILE A 160 -3.77 24.84 3.31
N ALA A 161 -4.04 25.37 4.50
CA ALA A 161 -4.17 26.82 4.69
C ALA A 161 -2.85 27.57 4.45
N LEU A 162 -1.70 26.92 4.67
CA LEU A 162 -0.37 27.48 4.39
C LEU A 162 0.07 27.25 2.94
N ASP A 163 -0.35 26.14 2.33
CA ASP A 163 -0.07 25.78 0.94
C ASP A 163 -1.30 25.09 0.34
N ASP A 164 -2.16 25.87 -0.31
CA ASP A 164 -3.40 25.40 -0.94
C ASP A 164 -3.20 24.59 -2.22
N ARG A 165 -1.95 24.54 -2.71
CA ARG A 165 -1.55 23.77 -3.90
C ARG A 165 -0.96 22.40 -3.56
N PHE A 166 -0.92 22.02 -2.30
CA PHE A 166 -0.39 20.75 -1.84
C PHE A 166 -1.41 19.62 -2.06
N SER A 167 -1.40 19.00 -3.23
CA SER A 167 -2.36 17.97 -3.67
C SER A 167 -2.45 16.78 -2.70
N GLU A 168 -1.31 16.33 -2.14
CA GLU A 168 -1.24 15.22 -1.20
C GLU A 168 -1.92 15.54 0.14
N ALA A 169 -1.91 16.82 0.55
CA ALA A 169 -2.62 17.25 1.75
C ALA A 169 -4.14 17.20 1.55
N HIS A 170 -4.64 17.63 0.38
CA HIS A 170 -6.06 17.47 0.03
C HIS A 170 -6.47 15.99 -0.04
N TYR A 171 -5.64 15.13 -0.62
CA TYR A 171 -5.88 13.68 -0.64
C TYR A 171 -5.93 13.10 0.78
N LEU A 172 -4.98 13.43 1.64
CA LEU A 172 -4.97 12.96 3.04
C LEU A 172 -6.19 13.46 3.82
N LEU A 173 -6.61 14.72 3.61
CA LEU A 173 -7.85 15.25 4.20
C LEU A 173 -9.05 14.41 3.79
N ALA A 174 -9.14 14.07 2.51
CA ALA A 174 -10.22 13.23 2.01
C ALA A 174 -10.25 11.85 2.67
N LEU A 175 -9.09 11.20 2.85
CA LEU A 175 -9.00 9.92 3.54
C LEU A 175 -9.45 10.02 5.00
N CYS A 176 -9.07 11.09 5.71
CA CYS A 176 -9.51 11.34 7.09
C CYS A 176 -11.02 11.55 7.17
N LEU A 177 -11.60 12.33 6.26
CA LEU A 177 -13.03 12.60 6.20
C LEU A 177 -13.83 11.35 5.81
N LYS A 178 -13.33 10.54 4.87
CA LYS A 178 -13.92 9.24 4.50
C LYS A 178 -13.98 8.31 5.72
N ALA A 179 -12.90 8.21 6.49
CA ALA A 179 -12.86 7.38 7.71
C ALA A 179 -13.87 7.85 8.77
N GLN A 180 -14.21 9.14 8.79
CA GLN A 180 -15.24 9.74 9.64
C GLN A 180 -16.65 9.69 9.01
N LYS A 181 -16.82 9.06 7.85
CA LYS A 181 -18.07 8.98 7.08
C LYS A 181 -18.61 10.34 6.58
N HIS A 182 -17.75 11.34 6.50
CA HIS A 182 -18.06 12.66 5.89
C HIS A 182 -17.84 12.58 4.36
N THR A 183 -18.65 11.76 3.70
CA THR A 183 -18.46 11.41 2.29
C THR A 183 -18.49 12.62 1.34
N PRO A 184 -19.42 13.58 1.44
CA PRO A 184 -19.46 14.72 0.52
C PRO A 184 -18.17 15.56 0.59
N GLU A 185 -17.68 15.85 1.80
CA GLU A 185 -16.47 16.63 2.01
C GLU A 185 -15.21 15.88 1.58
N ALA A 186 -15.21 14.55 1.76
CA ALA A 186 -14.14 13.69 1.25
C ALA A 186 -14.06 13.75 -0.28
N MET A 187 -15.19 13.65 -0.98
CA MET A 187 -15.26 13.76 -2.45
C MET A 187 -14.81 15.14 -2.94
N ALA A 188 -15.23 16.23 -2.27
CA ALA A 188 -14.77 17.58 -2.61
C ALA A 188 -13.24 17.71 -2.46
N SER A 189 -12.68 17.15 -1.39
CA SER A 189 -11.22 17.15 -1.15
C SER A 189 -10.47 16.31 -2.19
N LEU A 190 -11.02 15.15 -2.62
CA LEU A 190 -10.47 14.35 -3.72
C LEU A 190 -10.52 15.10 -5.05
N GLY A 191 -11.63 15.77 -5.34
CA GLY A 191 -11.77 16.62 -6.53
C GLY A 191 -10.68 17.69 -6.56
N ARG A 192 -10.46 18.38 -5.43
CA ARG A 192 -9.42 19.40 -5.33
C ARG A 192 -8.01 18.85 -5.49
N ALA A 193 -7.73 17.66 -4.92
CA ALA A 193 -6.46 16.97 -5.12
C ALA A 193 -6.20 16.66 -6.62
N LEU A 194 -7.24 16.24 -7.35
CA LEU A 194 -7.16 15.93 -8.78
C LEU A 194 -7.10 17.15 -9.69
N GLU A 195 -7.70 18.28 -9.30
CA GLU A 195 -7.51 19.57 -9.99
C GLU A 195 -6.05 20.02 -9.93
N LEU A 196 -5.41 19.84 -8.77
CA LEU A 196 -4.01 20.21 -8.56
C LEU A 196 -3.02 19.22 -9.18
N ASN A 197 -3.33 17.93 -9.10
CA ASN A 197 -2.53 16.85 -9.68
C ASN A 197 -3.44 15.80 -10.38
N PRO A 198 -3.76 16.00 -11.67
CA PRO A 198 -4.59 15.07 -12.44
C PRO A 198 -4.01 13.66 -12.55
N ALA A 199 -2.70 13.49 -12.32
CA ALA A 199 -2.01 12.20 -12.36
C ALA A 199 -2.01 11.46 -11.01
N LEU A 200 -2.67 11.98 -9.97
CA LEU A 200 -2.76 11.34 -8.66
C LEU A 200 -3.73 10.15 -8.71
N GLY A 201 -3.23 9.01 -9.21
CA GLY A 201 -4.03 7.80 -9.46
C GLY A 201 -4.78 7.29 -8.23
N VAL A 202 -4.16 7.36 -7.03
CA VAL A 202 -4.80 6.95 -5.78
C VAL A 202 -6.01 7.82 -5.40
N ALA A 203 -5.98 9.12 -5.66
CA ALA A 203 -7.12 10.00 -5.43
C ALA A 203 -8.26 9.70 -6.42
N ARG A 204 -7.91 9.38 -7.65
CA ARG A 204 -8.86 9.02 -8.71
C ARG A 204 -9.57 7.70 -8.41
N GLU A 205 -8.82 6.71 -7.93
CA GLU A 205 -9.37 5.42 -7.50
C GLU A 205 -10.35 5.56 -6.32
N GLU A 206 -9.98 6.37 -5.32
CA GLU A 206 -10.83 6.65 -4.17
C GLU A 206 -12.11 7.41 -4.56
N LEU A 207 -12.00 8.41 -5.46
CA LEU A 207 -13.15 9.17 -5.94
C LEU A 207 -14.11 8.27 -6.73
N ALA A 208 -13.58 7.43 -7.62
CA ALA A 208 -14.35 6.45 -8.37
C ALA A 208 -15.15 5.51 -7.44
N ALA A 209 -14.50 5.00 -6.39
CA ALA A 209 -15.14 4.12 -5.43
C ALA A 209 -16.29 4.82 -4.69
N LEU A 210 -16.11 6.09 -4.29
CA LEU A 210 -17.15 6.87 -3.63
C LEU A 210 -18.29 7.23 -4.56
N ASP A 211 -18.00 7.62 -5.82
CA ASP A 211 -19.02 7.92 -6.83
C ASP A 211 -19.89 6.68 -7.10
N LEU A 212 -19.29 5.51 -7.31
CA LEU A 212 -20.00 4.26 -7.52
C LEU A 212 -20.85 3.85 -6.30
N ALA A 213 -20.33 4.05 -5.09
CA ALA A 213 -21.05 3.76 -3.86
C ALA A 213 -22.27 4.67 -3.65
N GLN A 214 -22.24 5.89 -4.20
CA GLN A 214 -23.37 6.84 -4.18
C GLN A 214 -24.31 6.71 -5.38
N GLY A 215 -24.10 5.73 -6.26
CA GLY A 215 -24.90 5.56 -7.48
C GLY A 215 -24.57 6.56 -8.59
N LYS A 216 -23.53 7.37 -8.45
CA LYS A 216 -22.99 8.26 -9.48
C LYS A 216 -22.16 7.46 -10.47
N THR A 217 -22.84 6.55 -11.15
CA THR A 217 -22.20 5.51 -11.95
C THR A 217 -21.36 6.05 -13.08
N ARG A 218 -21.86 7.09 -13.75
CA ARG A 218 -21.17 7.69 -14.91
C ARG A 218 -19.86 8.31 -14.46
N GLU A 219 -19.90 9.12 -13.43
CA GLU A 219 -18.74 9.82 -12.86
C GLU A 219 -17.69 8.82 -12.37
N GLY A 220 -18.12 7.78 -11.65
CA GLY A 220 -17.22 6.73 -11.16
C GLY A 220 -16.52 5.98 -12.30
N ILE A 221 -17.24 5.63 -13.37
CA ILE A 221 -16.65 4.98 -14.55
C ILE A 221 -15.68 5.92 -15.27
N GLU A 222 -16.03 7.20 -15.45
CA GLU A 222 -15.14 8.21 -16.05
C GLU A 222 -13.79 8.31 -15.27
N GLN A 223 -13.83 8.24 -13.94
CA GLN A 223 -12.60 8.21 -13.13
C GLN A 223 -11.78 6.93 -13.36
N LEU A 224 -12.43 5.77 -13.44
CA LEU A 224 -11.73 4.49 -13.70
C LEU A 224 -11.13 4.45 -15.11
N GLU A 225 -11.82 4.96 -16.12
CA GLU A 225 -11.29 5.06 -17.49
C GLU A 225 -10.08 5.98 -17.58
N ALA A 226 -10.14 7.15 -16.91
CA ALA A 226 -9.02 8.06 -16.82
C ALA A 226 -7.82 7.42 -16.12
N LEU A 227 -8.07 6.63 -15.07
CA LEU A 227 -7.02 5.88 -14.37
C LEU A 227 -6.39 4.79 -15.26
N ALA A 228 -7.21 4.08 -16.04
CA ALA A 228 -6.72 3.09 -16.99
C ALA A 228 -5.86 3.72 -18.11
N ALA A 229 -6.17 4.96 -18.50
CA ALA A 229 -5.37 5.72 -19.45
C ALA A 229 -4.03 6.19 -18.86
N LEU A 230 -3.99 6.54 -17.57
CA LEU A 230 -2.78 6.94 -16.85
C LEU A 230 -1.82 5.77 -16.60
N GLU A 231 -2.36 4.58 -16.32
CA GLU A 231 -1.59 3.38 -15.97
C GLU A 231 -1.79 2.26 -17.00
N PRO A 232 -1.41 2.46 -18.27
CA PRO A 232 -1.74 1.55 -19.36
C PRO A 232 -0.99 0.23 -19.34
N SER A 233 -0.05 0.03 -18.45
CA SER A 233 0.70 -1.23 -18.26
C SER A 233 0.05 -2.17 -17.22
N ARG A 234 -1.01 -1.73 -16.54
CA ARG A 234 -1.67 -2.46 -15.47
C ARG A 234 -3.01 -3.04 -15.94
N PRO A 235 -3.11 -4.36 -16.14
CA PRO A 235 -4.36 -5.00 -16.58
C PRO A 235 -5.53 -4.77 -15.62
N GLU A 236 -5.25 -4.65 -14.31
CA GLU A 236 -6.24 -4.42 -13.27
C GLU A 236 -7.07 -3.14 -13.52
N ARG A 237 -6.49 -2.14 -14.18
CA ARG A 237 -7.19 -0.88 -14.48
C ARG A 237 -8.35 -1.09 -15.47
N LEU A 238 -8.09 -1.84 -16.55
CA LEU A 238 -9.16 -2.19 -17.51
C LEU A 238 -10.17 -3.20 -16.94
N ILE A 239 -9.70 -4.10 -16.07
CA ILE A 239 -10.60 -5.02 -15.34
C ILE A 239 -11.57 -4.23 -14.47
N ASN A 240 -11.10 -3.26 -13.69
CA ASN A 240 -11.94 -2.44 -12.84
C ASN A 240 -13.00 -1.65 -13.65
N VAL A 241 -12.61 -1.11 -14.80
CA VAL A 241 -13.56 -0.46 -15.73
C VAL A 241 -14.63 -1.46 -16.21
N GLY A 242 -14.21 -2.63 -16.68
CA GLY A 242 -15.11 -3.67 -17.18
C GLY A 242 -16.08 -4.16 -16.10
N LEU A 243 -15.58 -4.43 -14.89
CA LEU A 243 -16.43 -4.85 -13.77
C LEU A 243 -17.38 -3.73 -13.30
N ALA A 244 -16.96 -2.45 -13.37
CA ALA A 244 -17.85 -1.32 -13.09
C ALA A 244 -18.99 -1.25 -14.12
N TYR A 245 -18.71 -1.43 -15.40
CA TYR A 245 -19.75 -1.53 -16.43
C TYR A 245 -20.70 -2.70 -16.18
N ALA A 246 -20.19 -3.87 -15.83
CA ALA A 246 -21.02 -5.04 -15.53
C ALA A 246 -21.94 -4.81 -14.33
N ARG A 247 -21.44 -4.20 -13.25
CA ARG A 247 -22.21 -3.88 -12.04
C ARG A 247 -23.43 -3.00 -12.32
N VAL A 248 -23.36 -2.14 -13.33
CA VAL A 248 -24.46 -1.24 -13.73
C VAL A 248 -25.28 -1.77 -14.90
N GLY A 249 -25.16 -3.06 -15.21
CA GLY A 249 -25.92 -3.72 -16.26
C GLY A 249 -25.50 -3.40 -17.71
N ARG A 250 -24.37 -2.68 -17.90
CA ARG A 250 -23.83 -2.40 -19.24
C ARG A 250 -22.91 -3.53 -19.71
N THR A 251 -23.49 -4.72 -19.87
CA THR A 251 -22.77 -5.96 -20.17
C THR A 251 -21.94 -5.85 -21.46
N ASP A 252 -22.49 -5.25 -22.53
CA ASP A 252 -21.74 -5.09 -23.78
C ASP A 252 -20.47 -4.24 -23.62
N ALA A 253 -20.56 -3.14 -22.88
CA ALA A 253 -19.41 -2.28 -22.58
C ALA A 253 -18.39 -3.00 -21.69
N ALA A 254 -18.85 -3.78 -20.72
CA ALA A 254 -18.01 -4.60 -19.86
C ALA A 254 -17.20 -5.62 -20.69
N VAL A 255 -17.88 -6.39 -21.53
CA VAL A 255 -17.26 -7.40 -22.39
C VAL A 255 -16.30 -6.78 -23.39
N ALA A 256 -16.68 -5.66 -24.04
CA ALA A 256 -15.80 -4.96 -24.96
C ALA A 256 -14.52 -4.45 -24.27
N THR A 257 -14.64 -3.95 -23.04
CA THR A 257 -13.49 -3.46 -22.27
C THR A 257 -12.59 -4.60 -21.82
N LEU A 258 -13.16 -5.68 -21.29
CA LEU A 258 -12.41 -6.87 -20.88
C LEU A 258 -11.81 -7.61 -22.06
N GLY A 259 -12.49 -7.63 -23.23
CA GLY A 259 -11.95 -8.16 -24.50
C GLY A 259 -10.67 -7.42 -24.92
N ARG A 260 -10.71 -6.07 -24.91
CA ARG A 260 -9.50 -5.25 -25.15
C ARG A 260 -8.39 -5.53 -24.14
N ALA A 261 -8.75 -5.80 -22.88
CA ALA A 261 -7.78 -6.20 -21.87
C ALA A 261 -7.16 -7.56 -22.19
N ALA A 262 -7.95 -8.54 -22.64
CA ALA A 262 -7.46 -9.86 -23.03
C ALA A 262 -6.51 -9.81 -24.25
N GLU A 263 -6.86 -8.97 -25.25
CA GLU A 263 -5.99 -8.73 -26.41
C GLU A 263 -4.65 -8.10 -26.01
N ARG A 264 -4.69 -7.14 -25.09
CA ARG A 264 -3.51 -6.39 -24.66
C ARG A 264 -2.62 -7.19 -23.68
N TYR A 265 -3.24 -8.02 -22.84
CA TYR A 265 -2.59 -8.79 -21.78
C TYR A 265 -2.94 -10.28 -21.87
N PRO A 266 -2.58 -10.97 -22.96
CA PRO A 266 -2.99 -12.36 -23.21
C PRO A 266 -2.45 -13.36 -22.18
N GLN A 267 -1.49 -12.95 -21.35
CA GLN A 267 -0.92 -13.78 -20.31
C GLN A 267 -1.50 -13.49 -18.91
N ALA A 268 -2.38 -12.49 -18.78
CA ALA A 268 -3.00 -12.13 -17.49
C ALA A 268 -4.27 -12.98 -17.28
N ASP A 269 -4.16 -14.03 -16.48
CA ASP A 269 -5.25 -14.93 -16.07
C ASP A 269 -6.44 -14.20 -15.45
N VAL A 270 -6.16 -13.18 -14.62
CA VAL A 270 -7.17 -12.33 -13.98
C VAL A 270 -8.11 -11.62 -14.98
N VAL A 271 -7.66 -11.37 -16.21
CA VAL A 271 -8.50 -10.79 -17.27
C VAL A 271 -9.52 -11.81 -17.76
N TYR A 272 -9.10 -13.04 -17.97
CA TYR A 272 -9.98 -14.13 -18.41
C TYR A 272 -10.97 -14.54 -17.32
N GLU A 273 -10.56 -14.50 -16.05
CA GLU A 273 -11.45 -14.70 -14.92
C GLU A 273 -12.54 -13.61 -14.90
N ALA A 274 -12.16 -12.32 -14.99
CA ALA A 274 -13.11 -11.22 -15.00
C ALA A 274 -14.09 -11.31 -16.20
N LEU A 275 -13.58 -11.67 -17.39
CA LEU A 275 -14.40 -11.87 -18.59
C LEU A 275 -15.39 -13.01 -18.39
N GLY A 276 -14.92 -14.14 -17.86
CA GLY A 276 -15.73 -15.31 -17.56
C GLY A 276 -16.82 -15.00 -16.52
N ARG A 277 -16.48 -14.25 -15.47
CA ARG A 277 -17.43 -13.80 -14.44
C ARG A 277 -18.57 -12.95 -15.05
N VAL A 278 -18.23 -12.01 -15.93
CA VAL A 278 -19.23 -11.15 -16.58
C VAL A 278 -20.13 -11.96 -17.53
N TRP A 279 -19.56 -12.87 -18.32
CA TRP A 279 -20.35 -13.75 -19.19
C TRP A 279 -21.21 -14.73 -18.40
N LEU A 280 -20.72 -15.27 -17.29
CA LEU A 280 -21.50 -16.18 -16.44
C LEU A 280 -22.70 -15.45 -15.81
N ALA A 281 -22.50 -14.26 -15.27
CA ALA A 281 -23.56 -13.46 -14.72
C ALA A 281 -24.63 -13.09 -15.80
N SER A 282 -24.19 -12.79 -17.02
CA SER A 282 -25.10 -12.54 -18.16
C SER A 282 -25.88 -13.79 -18.54
N ALA A 283 -25.23 -14.95 -18.58
CA ALA A 283 -25.88 -16.23 -18.90
C ALA A 283 -26.97 -16.57 -17.87
N GLU A 284 -26.71 -16.38 -16.60
CA GLU A 284 -27.66 -16.64 -15.51
C GLU A 284 -28.84 -15.67 -15.51
N ALA A 285 -28.60 -14.40 -15.82
CA ALA A 285 -29.65 -13.38 -15.83
C ALA A 285 -30.62 -13.53 -16.99
N HIS A 286 -30.19 -14.09 -18.14
CA HIS A 286 -30.94 -14.11 -19.36
C HIS A 286 -31.18 -15.52 -19.95
N ASP A 287 -30.73 -16.57 -19.25
CA ASP A 287 -30.73 -17.97 -19.75
C ASP A 287 -30.05 -18.10 -21.13
N ASP A 288 -28.91 -17.36 -21.29
CA ASP A 288 -28.21 -17.25 -22.57
C ASP A 288 -27.12 -18.31 -22.72
N ALA A 289 -27.41 -19.34 -23.53
CA ALA A 289 -26.48 -20.42 -23.83
C ALA A 289 -25.20 -19.94 -24.54
N VAL A 290 -25.27 -18.86 -25.32
CA VAL A 290 -24.07 -18.30 -25.99
C VAL A 290 -23.16 -17.62 -24.96
N ALA A 291 -23.75 -16.82 -24.05
CA ALA A 291 -23.01 -16.23 -22.94
C ALA A 291 -22.38 -17.32 -22.04
N LEU A 292 -23.13 -18.39 -21.75
CA LEU A 292 -22.62 -19.52 -20.97
C LEU A 292 -21.42 -20.21 -21.66
N SER A 293 -21.49 -20.41 -22.98
CA SER A 293 -20.38 -20.97 -23.75
C SER A 293 -19.13 -20.10 -23.68
N LYS A 294 -19.29 -18.78 -23.80
CA LYS A 294 -18.19 -17.81 -23.69
C LYS A 294 -17.63 -17.75 -22.26
N ALA A 295 -18.48 -17.84 -21.24
CA ALA A 295 -18.05 -17.94 -19.84
C ALA A 295 -17.18 -19.15 -19.61
N ILE A 296 -17.61 -20.33 -20.09
CA ILE A 296 -16.84 -21.56 -19.98
C ILE A 296 -15.48 -21.43 -20.67
N GLN A 297 -15.43 -20.89 -21.89
CA GLN A 297 -14.17 -20.70 -22.62
C GLN A 297 -13.19 -19.79 -21.87
N ALA A 298 -13.67 -18.66 -21.35
CA ALA A 298 -12.83 -17.72 -20.61
C ALA A 298 -12.35 -18.31 -19.27
N LEU A 299 -13.25 -18.96 -18.51
CA LEU A 299 -12.92 -19.57 -17.23
C LEU A 299 -12.01 -20.79 -17.39
N GLU A 300 -12.15 -21.57 -18.46
CA GLU A 300 -11.24 -22.66 -18.79
C GLU A 300 -9.82 -22.14 -19.05
N ALA A 301 -9.70 -21.02 -19.81
CA ALA A 301 -8.42 -20.39 -20.06
C ALA A 301 -7.76 -19.87 -18.78
N ALA A 302 -8.54 -19.31 -17.85
CA ALA A 302 -8.05 -18.89 -16.55
C ALA A 302 -7.67 -20.08 -15.65
N ALA A 303 -8.51 -21.13 -15.59
CA ALA A 303 -8.30 -22.32 -14.77
C ALA A 303 -7.13 -23.21 -15.26
N ALA A 304 -6.76 -23.13 -16.53
CA ALA A 304 -5.62 -23.87 -17.10
C ALA A 304 -4.25 -23.35 -16.62
N ARG A 305 -4.20 -22.22 -15.93
CA ARG A 305 -2.96 -21.64 -15.41
C ARG A 305 -2.52 -22.33 -14.13
N ALA A 306 -1.20 -22.40 -13.92
CA ALA A 306 -0.61 -23.11 -12.78
C ALA A 306 -1.05 -22.60 -11.40
N ASN A 307 -1.45 -21.32 -11.31
CA ASN A 307 -1.84 -20.64 -10.07
C ASN A 307 -3.32 -20.25 -10.07
N ALA A 308 -4.19 -21.01 -10.74
CA ALA A 308 -5.63 -20.74 -10.72
C ALA A 308 -6.15 -20.68 -9.27
N SER A 309 -6.86 -19.62 -8.92
CA SER A 309 -7.42 -19.43 -7.58
C SER A 309 -8.60 -20.38 -7.33
N SER A 310 -8.91 -20.63 -6.06
CA SER A 310 -10.14 -21.36 -5.69
C SER A 310 -11.39 -20.70 -6.29
N ASP A 311 -11.44 -19.36 -6.31
CA ASP A 311 -12.55 -18.60 -6.87
C ASP A 311 -12.68 -18.82 -8.40
N THR A 312 -11.57 -18.73 -9.16
CA THR A 312 -11.55 -19.03 -10.60
C THR A 312 -12.09 -20.44 -10.89
N LEU A 313 -11.60 -21.45 -10.15
CA LEU A 313 -12.05 -22.83 -10.29
C LEU A 313 -13.53 -23.01 -9.90
N THR A 314 -13.99 -22.28 -8.89
CA THR A 314 -15.39 -22.29 -8.43
C THR A 314 -16.32 -21.73 -9.49
N LEU A 315 -15.97 -20.58 -10.09
CA LEU A 315 -16.73 -19.98 -11.20
C LEU A 315 -16.77 -20.92 -12.41
N TYR A 316 -15.65 -21.57 -12.72
CA TYR A 316 -15.58 -22.53 -13.81
C TYR A 316 -16.46 -23.76 -13.53
N GLY A 317 -16.39 -24.32 -12.33
CA GLY A 317 -17.24 -25.41 -11.90
C GLY A 317 -18.73 -25.08 -11.97
N ARG A 318 -19.11 -23.88 -11.53
CA ARG A 318 -20.48 -23.36 -11.61
C ARG A 318 -20.97 -23.27 -13.07
N ALA A 319 -20.15 -22.70 -13.96
CA ALA A 319 -20.49 -22.63 -15.40
C ALA A 319 -20.66 -24.03 -16.02
N LEU A 320 -19.82 -24.98 -15.62
CA LEU A 320 -19.94 -26.39 -16.07
C LEU A 320 -21.22 -27.05 -15.57
N ILE A 321 -21.65 -26.80 -14.32
CA ILE A 321 -22.94 -27.28 -13.78
C ILE A 321 -24.09 -26.77 -14.64
N LEU A 322 -24.12 -25.47 -14.92
CA LEU A 322 -25.18 -24.84 -15.74
C LEU A 322 -25.21 -25.40 -17.16
N SER A 323 -24.06 -25.76 -17.73
CA SER A 323 -23.99 -26.38 -19.05
C SER A 323 -24.30 -27.89 -19.07
N GLY A 324 -24.60 -28.50 -17.91
CA GLY A 324 -24.82 -29.96 -17.77
C GLY A 324 -23.56 -30.82 -17.78
N ARG A 325 -22.36 -30.24 -17.79
CA ARG A 325 -21.08 -30.98 -17.76
C ARG A 325 -20.70 -31.42 -16.36
N ILE A 326 -21.60 -32.13 -15.67
CA ILE A 326 -21.54 -32.37 -14.21
C ILE A 326 -20.28 -33.16 -13.79
N GLN A 327 -19.83 -34.12 -14.57
CA GLN A 327 -18.64 -34.90 -14.28
C GLN A 327 -17.37 -34.05 -14.24
N THR A 328 -17.23 -33.14 -15.20
CA THR A 328 -16.10 -32.22 -15.26
C THR A 328 -16.20 -31.18 -14.13
N ALA A 329 -17.40 -30.69 -13.85
CA ALA A 329 -17.67 -29.75 -12.77
C ALA A 329 -17.23 -30.31 -11.40
N GLU A 330 -17.64 -31.56 -11.08
CA GLU A 330 -17.25 -32.20 -9.81
C GLU A 330 -15.73 -32.26 -9.66
N ARG A 331 -14.99 -32.66 -10.70
CA ARG A 331 -13.53 -32.74 -10.67
C ARG A 331 -12.88 -31.37 -10.45
N VAL A 332 -13.37 -30.32 -11.18
CA VAL A 332 -12.84 -28.96 -11.05
C VAL A 332 -13.14 -28.38 -9.65
N LEU A 333 -14.33 -28.62 -9.13
CA LEU A 333 -14.72 -28.16 -7.80
C LEU A 333 -13.99 -28.91 -6.67
N GLN A 334 -13.69 -30.20 -6.84
CA GLN A 334 -12.77 -30.90 -5.94
C GLN A 334 -11.39 -30.23 -5.89
N GLN A 335 -10.86 -29.83 -7.04
CA GLN A 335 -9.61 -29.08 -7.09
C GLN A 335 -9.78 -27.71 -6.40
N ALA A 336 -10.88 -26.98 -6.63
CA ALA A 336 -11.16 -25.68 -6.00
C ALA A 336 -11.10 -25.75 -4.47
N THR A 337 -11.61 -26.85 -3.87
CA THR A 337 -11.60 -27.02 -2.40
C THR A 337 -10.22 -27.34 -1.82
N THR A 338 -9.19 -27.55 -2.63
CA THR A 338 -7.81 -27.82 -2.19
C THR A 338 -6.87 -26.64 -2.37
N VAL A 339 -7.27 -25.61 -3.13
CA VAL A 339 -6.45 -24.40 -3.39
C VAL A 339 -6.69 -23.37 -2.29
N TRP A 340 -5.65 -22.97 -1.59
CA TRP A 340 -5.76 -22.00 -0.50
C TRP A 340 -5.41 -20.56 -0.95
N PRO A 341 -6.15 -19.51 -0.52
CA PRO A 341 -7.35 -19.55 0.33
C PRO A 341 -8.55 -20.17 -0.40
N VAL A 342 -9.30 -20.99 0.33
CA VAL A 342 -10.44 -21.71 -0.24
C VAL A 342 -11.65 -20.79 -0.30
N GLU A 343 -12.30 -20.71 -1.47
CA GLU A 343 -13.60 -20.07 -1.64
C GLU A 343 -14.69 -20.97 -1.05
N PRO A 344 -15.41 -20.54 0.01
CA PRO A 344 -16.39 -21.41 0.66
C PRO A 344 -17.47 -21.95 -0.28
N THR A 345 -17.92 -21.15 -1.26
CA THR A 345 -18.93 -21.55 -2.23
C THR A 345 -18.48 -22.70 -3.16
N ALA A 346 -17.16 -22.99 -3.22
CA ALA A 346 -16.63 -24.18 -3.88
C ALA A 346 -17.24 -25.47 -3.32
N PHE A 347 -17.37 -25.57 -1.99
CA PHE A 347 -17.98 -26.71 -1.33
C PHE A 347 -19.48 -26.81 -1.62
N PHE A 348 -20.20 -25.69 -1.69
CA PHE A 348 -21.62 -25.67 -2.04
C PHE A 348 -21.85 -26.21 -3.46
N HIS A 349 -21.10 -25.73 -4.43
CA HIS A 349 -21.20 -26.19 -5.81
C HIS A 349 -20.70 -27.62 -5.99
N LEU A 350 -19.68 -28.03 -5.22
CA LEU A 350 -19.23 -29.42 -5.20
C LEU A 350 -20.33 -30.37 -4.69
N ALA A 351 -21.06 -29.97 -3.64
CA ALA A 351 -22.18 -30.74 -3.13
C ALA A 351 -23.28 -30.89 -4.18
N ASP A 352 -23.62 -29.82 -4.92
CA ASP A 352 -24.60 -29.87 -6.00
C ASP A 352 -24.16 -30.81 -7.16
N ALA A 353 -22.91 -30.71 -7.59
CA ALA A 353 -22.36 -31.58 -8.64
C ALA A 353 -22.35 -33.06 -8.22
N ALA A 354 -21.90 -33.34 -7.02
CA ALA A 354 -21.85 -34.69 -6.47
C ALA A 354 -23.25 -35.31 -6.26
N GLU A 355 -24.22 -34.50 -5.81
CA GLU A 355 -25.63 -34.95 -5.67
C GLU A 355 -26.24 -35.30 -7.02
N ARG A 356 -26.05 -34.47 -8.07
CA ARG A 356 -26.52 -34.76 -9.44
C ARG A 356 -25.89 -36.01 -10.05
N ARG A 357 -24.71 -36.39 -9.57
CA ARG A 357 -24.06 -37.68 -9.98
C ARG A 357 -24.43 -38.87 -9.10
N GLY A 358 -25.22 -38.67 -8.05
CA GLY A 358 -25.58 -39.75 -7.11
C GLY A 358 -24.49 -40.06 -6.08
N HIS A 359 -23.46 -39.24 -5.92
CA HIS A 359 -22.36 -39.38 -4.97
C HIS A 359 -22.77 -38.83 -3.58
N ALA A 360 -23.78 -39.40 -2.96
CA ALA A 360 -24.41 -38.89 -1.75
C ALA A 360 -23.43 -38.64 -0.58
N ALA A 361 -22.39 -39.51 -0.43
CA ALA A 361 -21.38 -39.33 0.60
C ALA A 361 -20.54 -38.07 0.36
N ALA A 362 -20.02 -37.89 -0.86
CA ALA A 362 -19.23 -36.70 -1.22
C ALA A 362 -20.07 -35.42 -1.16
N ALA A 363 -21.32 -35.47 -1.57
CA ALA A 363 -22.25 -34.35 -1.44
C ALA A 363 -22.48 -33.94 0.02
N SER A 364 -22.69 -34.90 0.90
CA SER A 364 -22.86 -34.69 2.35
C SER A 364 -21.62 -34.05 2.98
N ASP A 365 -20.42 -34.58 2.66
CA ASP A 365 -19.16 -34.10 3.23
C ASP A 365 -18.82 -32.67 2.76
N ALA A 366 -19.07 -32.38 1.48
CA ALA A 366 -18.91 -31.04 0.92
C ALA A 366 -19.91 -30.03 1.55
N LEU A 367 -21.19 -30.41 1.65
CA LEU A 367 -22.20 -29.54 2.25
C LEU A 367 -21.91 -29.23 3.74
N ALA A 368 -21.44 -30.23 4.50
CA ALA A 368 -21.02 -30.02 5.87
C ALA A 368 -19.84 -29.03 5.97
N SER A 369 -18.86 -29.11 5.06
CA SER A 369 -17.74 -28.18 4.99
C SER A 369 -18.21 -26.74 4.68
N TYR A 370 -19.15 -26.58 3.76
CA TYR A 370 -19.76 -25.30 3.44
C TYR A 370 -20.45 -24.67 4.66
N ILE A 371 -21.30 -25.43 5.35
CA ILE A 371 -22.02 -24.97 6.55
C ILE A 371 -21.04 -24.53 7.66
N ALA A 372 -19.91 -25.22 7.78
CA ALA A 372 -18.89 -24.90 8.77
C ALA A 372 -18.13 -23.60 8.44
N LEU A 373 -17.95 -23.26 7.15
CA LEU A 373 -17.17 -22.13 6.69
C LEU A 373 -18.03 -20.88 6.37
N SER A 374 -19.33 -21.04 6.15
CA SER A 374 -20.24 -19.95 5.81
C SER A 374 -20.87 -19.30 7.04
N ASP A 375 -21.04 -17.98 6.98
CA ASP A 375 -21.79 -17.18 7.97
C ASP A 375 -23.26 -16.97 7.56
N GLU A 376 -23.79 -17.77 6.62
CA GLU A 376 -25.13 -17.56 6.05
C GLU A 376 -26.24 -17.75 7.06
N GLU A 377 -27.28 -16.89 6.93
CA GLU A 377 -28.48 -16.91 7.77
C GLU A 377 -29.37 -18.14 7.50
N ASP A 378 -29.26 -18.78 6.32
CA ASP A 378 -30.09 -19.92 5.91
C ASP A 378 -29.51 -21.31 6.32
N LYS A 379 -28.76 -21.37 7.42
CA LYS A 379 -28.16 -22.63 7.91
C LYS A 379 -29.21 -23.74 8.18
N GLU A 380 -30.44 -23.40 8.50
CA GLU A 380 -31.51 -24.36 8.79
C GLU A 380 -31.85 -25.18 7.52
N GLN A 381 -32.10 -24.55 6.37
CA GLN A 381 -32.37 -25.24 5.10
C GLN A 381 -31.19 -26.10 4.64
N LEU A 382 -29.98 -25.60 4.81
CA LEU A 382 -28.76 -26.36 4.46
C LEU A 382 -28.58 -27.58 5.38
N THR A 383 -28.92 -27.45 6.65
CA THR A 383 -28.87 -28.56 7.61
C THR A 383 -29.90 -29.62 7.28
N ASP A 384 -31.12 -29.25 6.89
CA ASP A 384 -32.15 -30.18 6.44
C ASP A 384 -31.72 -30.94 5.17
N ARG A 385 -31.14 -30.23 4.21
CA ARG A 385 -30.55 -30.85 3.00
C ARG A 385 -29.44 -31.85 3.37
N LEU A 386 -28.56 -31.48 4.32
CA LEU A 386 -27.49 -32.35 4.82
C LEU A 386 -28.07 -33.62 5.47
N ALA A 387 -29.12 -33.49 6.27
CA ALA A 387 -29.80 -34.65 6.92
C ALA A 387 -30.39 -35.59 5.86
N ALA A 388 -31.04 -35.03 4.82
CA ALA A 388 -31.62 -35.83 3.72
C ALA A 388 -30.52 -36.59 2.93
N LEU A 389 -29.36 -35.98 2.68
CA LEU A 389 -28.23 -36.62 2.01
C LEU A 389 -27.60 -37.73 2.87
N SER A 390 -27.50 -37.49 4.18
CA SER A 390 -26.99 -38.47 5.14
C SER A 390 -27.90 -39.69 5.31
N GLY A 391 -29.24 -39.52 5.22
CA GLY A 391 -30.22 -40.59 5.22
C GLY A 391 -30.19 -41.48 3.98
N ARG A 392 -29.68 -40.99 2.85
CA ARG A 392 -29.48 -41.78 1.61
C ARG A 392 -28.23 -42.64 1.63
N LYS A 393 -27.39 -42.53 2.67
CA LYS A 393 -26.18 -43.38 2.87
C LYS A 393 -26.51 -44.82 3.36
N ARG A 394 -27.78 -45.11 3.72
CA ARG A 394 -28.25 -46.43 4.12
C ARG A 394 -29.03 -47.12 3.00
#